data_7fca720b7ca3d0147da14a8188ce7ec9
#
_entry.id   7fca720b7ca3d0147da14a8188ce7ec9
#
_cell.length_a   1.000
_cell.length_b   1.000
_cell.length_c   1.000
_cell.angle_alpha   90.00
_cell.angle_beta   90.00
_cell.angle_gamma   90.00
#
_symmetry.space_group_name_H-M   'P 1'
#
loop_
_entity.id
_entity.type
_entity.pdbx_description
1 polymer ?
#
loop_
_entity_poly.entity_id
_entity_poly.type
_entity_poly.pdbx_seq_one_letter_code
_entity_poly.pdbx_strand_id
1 'polypeptide(L)'
;IDAMIEAAIHCRFAAAFTLPAFSSYVAEKLAPYPDIHAGGVISFPGGGDTTSQKYRQAKELREAGCEELDMVMNLTALRSHEDQYVLEDIAAVREAAGKDILKVIIEAPQLTGEEIHRAVNLCIQAGADYVKTSTGWYPSHPSVLSHIQLMSDAAKGRIKIKAAGGIRTLETIRAMEKAGCDRFGISISSALKLFHDLY
;
A
#
# COMPACT_ATOMS: atom_id res chain seq x y z
N ILE A 1 -13.72 11.09 7.79
CA ILE A 1 -13.74 10.71 6.39
C ILE A 1 -13.83 11.96 5.53
N ASP A 2 -14.82 12.86 5.75
CA ASP A 2 -15.03 14.05 4.92
C ASP A 2 -13.80 14.93 4.83
N ALA A 3 -13.13 15.22 5.95
CA ALA A 3 -11.88 15.98 5.95
C ALA A 3 -10.75 15.33 5.13
N MET A 4 -10.75 13.98 5.01
CA MET A 4 -9.80 13.26 4.15
C MET A 4 -10.15 13.49 2.66
N ILE A 5 -11.44 13.41 2.33
CA ILE A 5 -11.92 13.62 0.95
C ILE A 5 -11.64 15.06 0.52
N GLU A 6 -11.99 16.04 1.37
CA GLU A 6 -11.71 17.46 1.12
C GLU A 6 -10.22 17.72 0.90
N ALA A 7 -9.35 17.14 1.76
CA ALA A 7 -7.90 17.26 1.59
C ALA A 7 -7.42 16.62 0.29
N ALA A 8 -7.96 15.43 -0.07
CA ALA A 8 -7.59 14.74 -1.30
C ALA A 8 -7.96 15.58 -2.55
N ILE A 9 -9.13 16.19 -2.55
CA ILE A 9 -9.59 17.06 -3.64
C ILE A 9 -8.74 18.35 -3.69
N HIS A 10 -8.59 19.02 -2.55
CA HIS A 10 -7.87 20.30 -2.48
C HIS A 10 -6.40 20.16 -2.90
N CYS A 11 -5.72 19.14 -2.39
CA CYS A 11 -4.30 18.90 -2.66
C CYS A 11 -4.06 17.98 -3.87
N ARG A 12 -5.12 17.53 -4.55
CA ARG A 12 -5.05 16.63 -5.71
C ARG A 12 -4.21 15.38 -5.43
N PHE A 13 -4.50 14.69 -4.33
CA PHE A 13 -3.81 13.44 -4.01
C PHE A 13 -4.12 12.37 -5.07
N ALA A 14 -3.18 11.47 -5.33
CA ALA A 14 -3.39 10.39 -6.27
C ALA A 14 -4.47 9.39 -5.82
N ALA A 15 -4.64 9.21 -4.50
CA ALA A 15 -5.68 8.33 -3.95
C ALA A 15 -5.99 8.67 -2.48
N ALA A 16 -7.21 8.33 -2.05
CA ALA A 16 -7.63 8.40 -0.66
C ALA A 16 -8.02 7.01 -0.15
N PHE A 17 -7.36 6.54 0.91
CA PHE A 17 -7.52 5.19 1.47
C PHE A 17 -8.35 5.20 2.75
N THR A 18 -9.27 4.23 2.87
CA THR A 18 -10.09 4.04 4.05
C THR A 18 -10.23 2.56 4.41
N LEU A 19 -10.78 2.29 5.59
CA LEU A 19 -11.21 0.94 5.97
C LEU A 19 -12.47 0.54 5.18
N PRO A 20 -12.68 -0.77 4.94
CA PRO A 20 -13.72 -1.28 4.02
C PRO A 20 -15.13 -0.72 4.26
N ALA A 21 -15.51 -0.49 5.53
CA ALA A 21 -16.83 0.03 5.90
C ALA A 21 -17.19 1.38 5.26
N PHE A 22 -16.22 2.16 4.81
CA PHE A 22 -16.42 3.49 4.22
C PHE A 22 -16.01 3.57 2.74
N SER A 23 -15.62 2.46 2.14
CA SER A 23 -15.09 2.45 0.76
C SER A 23 -16.11 2.96 -0.26
N SER A 24 -17.36 2.49 -0.21
CA SER A 24 -18.42 2.99 -1.11
C SER A 24 -18.67 4.49 -0.95
N TYR A 25 -18.68 4.99 0.29
CA TYR A 25 -18.88 6.41 0.55
C TYR A 25 -17.74 7.26 -0.06
N VAL A 26 -16.49 6.83 0.13
CA VAL A 26 -15.33 7.54 -0.44
C VAL A 26 -15.35 7.48 -1.97
N ALA A 27 -15.64 6.32 -2.56
CA ALA A 27 -15.75 6.16 -4.00
C ALA A 27 -16.84 7.04 -4.61
N GLU A 28 -18.04 7.09 -3.99
CA GLU A 28 -19.12 7.98 -4.42
C GLU A 28 -18.70 9.45 -4.40
N LYS A 29 -18.08 9.91 -3.32
CA LYS A 29 -17.63 11.30 -3.17
C LYS A 29 -16.50 11.69 -4.11
N LEU A 30 -15.63 10.74 -4.48
CA LEU A 30 -14.53 10.97 -5.43
C LEU A 30 -14.93 10.77 -6.90
N ALA A 31 -16.08 10.18 -7.20
CA ALA A 31 -16.55 9.94 -8.57
C ALA A 31 -16.48 11.18 -9.50
N PRO A 32 -16.72 12.44 -9.03
CA PRO A 32 -16.54 13.63 -9.86
C PRO A 32 -15.07 13.99 -10.15
N TYR A 33 -14.11 13.32 -9.53
CA TYR A 33 -12.67 13.62 -9.57
C TYR A 33 -11.88 12.40 -10.06
N PRO A 34 -11.92 12.08 -11.36
CA PRO A 34 -11.38 10.83 -11.91
C PRO A 34 -9.85 10.67 -11.76
N ASP A 35 -9.16 11.76 -11.46
CA ASP A 35 -7.70 11.73 -11.18
C ASP A 35 -7.36 11.32 -9.73
N ILE A 36 -8.37 11.13 -8.86
CA ILE A 36 -8.20 10.80 -7.44
C ILE A 36 -8.89 9.47 -7.17
N HIS A 37 -8.12 8.40 -7.04
CA HIS A 37 -8.67 7.07 -6.85
C HIS A 37 -9.21 6.85 -5.43
N ALA A 38 -10.34 6.16 -5.31
CA ALA A 38 -10.75 5.57 -4.06
C ALA A 38 -9.91 4.31 -3.79
N GLY A 39 -9.36 4.20 -2.58
CA GLY A 39 -8.53 3.08 -2.18
C GLY A 39 -9.10 2.29 -1.00
N GLY A 40 -8.97 0.97 -1.05
CA GLY A 40 -9.38 0.06 0.01
C GLY A 40 -8.23 -0.81 0.51
N VAL A 41 -8.38 -1.37 1.70
CA VAL A 41 -7.37 -2.24 2.32
C VAL A 41 -7.91 -3.66 2.50
N ILE A 42 -7.03 -4.66 2.32
CA ILE A 42 -7.36 -6.09 2.37
C ILE A 42 -6.56 -6.75 3.48
N SER A 43 -7.23 -7.53 4.33
CA SER A 43 -6.63 -8.24 5.48
C SER A 43 -5.85 -7.32 6.41
N PHE A 44 -6.34 -6.10 6.56
CA PHE A 44 -5.65 -5.04 7.29
C PHE A 44 -6.05 -4.99 8.78
N PRO A 45 -5.10 -4.79 9.73
CA PRO A 45 -3.67 -4.57 9.49
C PRO A 45 -2.80 -5.84 9.55
N GLY A 46 -3.36 -7.01 9.84
CA GLY A 46 -2.60 -8.19 10.27
C GLY A 46 -2.14 -9.14 9.16
N GLY A 47 -2.79 -9.13 8.00
CA GLY A 47 -2.44 -9.99 6.86
C GLY A 47 -2.78 -11.49 7.02
N GLY A 48 -3.37 -11.89 8.15
CA GLY A 48 -3.58 -13.29 8.52
C GLY A 48 -4.90 -13.93 8.05
N ASP A 49 -5.72 -13.22 7.27
CA ASP A 49 -6.94 -13.79 6.70
C ASP A 49 -6.58 -14.91 5.69
N THR A 50 -7.51 -15.84 5.49
CA THR A 50 -7.33 -16.89 4.46
C THR A 50 -7.36 -16.28 3.06
N THR A 51 -6.71 -16.93 2.10
CA THR A 51 -6.70 -16.52 0.69
C THR A 51 -8.11 -16.29 0.15
N SER A 52 -9.07 -17.16 0.48
CA SER A 52 -10.47 -17.01 0.05
C SER A 52 -11.16 -15.78 0.66
N GLN A 53 -10.80 -15.39 1.88
CA GLN A 53 -11.31 -14.17 2.51
C GLN A 53 -10.72 -12.92 1.84
N LYS A 54 -9.40 -12.89 1.61
CA LYS A 54 -8.74 -11.78 0.89
C LYS A 54 -9.27 -11.61 -0.54
N TYR A 55 -9.48 -12.71 -1.25
CA TYR A 55 -10.10 -12.72 -2.58
C TYR A 55 -11.49 -12.04 -2.56
N ARG A 56 -12.34 -12.43 -1.60
CA ARG A 56 -13.68 -11.83 -1.44
C ARG A 56 -13.60 -10.35 -1.07
N GLN A 57 -12.73 -9.97 -0.12
CA GLN A 57 -12.50 -8.56 0.24
C GLN A 57 -12.10 -7.72 -0.97
N ALA A 58 -11.21 -8.24 -1.83
CA ALA A 58 -10.82 -7.55 -3.06
C ALA A 58 -12.02 -7.30 -4.00
N LYS A 59 -12.86 -8.32 -4.20
CA LYS A 59 -14.07 -8.19 -5.03
C LYS A 59 -15.05 -7.17 -4.46
N GLU A 60 -15.34 -7.26 -3.16
CA GLU A 60 -16.24 -6.34 -2.46
C GLU A 60 -15.74 -4.88 -2.56
N LEU A 61 -14.43 -4.65 -2.41
CA LEU A 61 -13.86 -3.30 -2.54
C LEU A 61 -13.99 -2.76 -3.97
N ARG A 62 -13.79 -3.59 -4.98
CA ARG A 62 -13.99 -3.19 -6.38
C ARG A 62 -15.46 -2.88 -6.67
N GLU A 63 -16.37 -3.71 -6.18
CA GLU A 63 -17.82 -3.46 -6.29
C GLU A 63 -18.22 -2.18 -5.57
N ALA A 64 -17.52 -1.82 -4.49
CA ALA A 64 -17.67 -0.55 -3.79
C ALA A 64 -17.06 0.66 -4.54
N GLY A 65 -16.39 0.45 -5.68
CA GLY A 65 -15.80 1.50 -6.50
C GLY A 65 -14.34 1.83 -6.18
N CYS A 66 -13.63 0.98 -5.44
CA CYS A 66 -12.19 1.16 -5.24
C CYS A 66 -11.40 0.78 -6.50
N GLU A 67 -10.45 1.64 -6.87
CA GLU A 67 -9.56 1.47 -8.03
C GLU A 67 -8.12 1.14 -7.60
N GLU A 68 -7.81 1.29 -6.32
CA GLU A 68 -6.52 0.92 -5.73
C GLU A 68 -6.73 0.06 -4.47
N LEU A 69 -6.07 -1.09 -4.42
CA LEU A 69 -6.20 -2.08 -3.34
C LEU A 69 -4.84 -2.29 -2.67
N ASP A 70 -4.76 -2.06 -1.36
CA ASP A 70 -3.56 -2.29 -0.55
C ASP A 70 -3.78 -3.54 0.31
N MET A 71 -3.28 -4.72 -0.10
CA MET A 71 -3.36 -5.95 0.71
C MET A 71 -2.18 -6.09 1.65
N VAL A 72 -2.42 -6.65 2.84
CA VAL A 72 -1.33 -7.05 3.75
C VAL A 72 -0.90 -8.48 3.45
N MET A 73 0.41 -8.68 3.24
CA MET A 73 1.02 -10.00 3.06
C MET A 73 0.84 -10.86 4.32
N ASN A 74 0.70 -12.16 4.14
CA ASN A 74 0.74 -13.09 5.28
C ASN A 74 2.20 -13.23 5.77
N LEU A 75 2.56 -12.43 6.77
CA LEU A 75 3.93 -12.43 7.34
C LEU A 75 4.25 -13.71 8.08
N THR A 76 3.25 -14.38 8.66
CA THR A 76 3.45 -15.68 9.31
C THR A 76 3.90 -16.73 8.30
N ALA A 77 3.23 -16.80 7.15
CA ALA A 77 3.60 -17.70 6.08
C ALA A 77 4.99 -17.37 5.49
N LEU A 78 5.26 -16.07 5.22
CA LEU A 78 6.56 -15.61 4.75
C LEU A 78 7.70 -16.07 5.69
N ARG A 79 7.55 -15.86 6.99
CA ARG A 79 8.55 -16.22 8.01
C ARG A 79 8.69 -17.73 8.22
N SER A 80 7.62 -18.46 7.93
CA SER A 80 7.63 -19.93 7.95
C SER A 80 8.19 -20.56 6.67
N HIS A 81 8.70 -19.73 5.74
CA HIS A 81 9.21 -20.17 4.42
C HIS A 81 8.15 -20.85 3.54
N GLU A 82 6.87 -20.54 3.75
CA GLU A 82 5.74 -21.00 2.93
C GLU A 82 5.56 -20.08 1.70
N ASP A 83 6.63 -19.93 0.91
CA ASP A 83 6.69 -18.97 -0.21
C ASP A 83 5.63 -19.26 -1.27
N GLN A 84 5.33 -20.54 -1.54
CA GLN A 84 4.29 -20.91 -2.48
C GLN A 84 2.91 -20.47 -2.02
N TYR A 85 2.60 -20.61 -0.73
CA TYR A 85 1.36 -20.09 -0.16
C TYR A 85 1.26 -18.57 -0.28
N VAL A 86 2.35 -17.84 0.02
CA VAL A 86 2.37 -16.36 -0.11
C VAL A 86 2.16 -15.94 -1.57
N LEU A 87 2.79 -16.62 -2.51
CA LEU A 87 2.64 -16.38 -3.94
C LEU A 87 1.18 -16.57 -4.40
N GLU A 88 0.58 -17.69 -4.04
CA GLU A 88 -0.82 -18.04 -4.37
C GLU A 88 -1.81 -17.06 -3.71
N ASP A 89 -1.55 -16.62 -2.48
CA ASP A 89 -2.35 -15.66 -1.74
C ASP A 89 -2.39 -14.29 -2.46
N ILE A 90 -1.23 -13.80 -2.89
CA ILE A 90 -1.15 -12.54 -3.65
C ILE A 90 -1.76 -12.70 -5.04
N ALA A 91 -1.48 -13.81 -5.74
CA ALA A 91 -2.00 -14.07 -7.08
C ALA A 91 -3.53 -14.15 -7.11
N ALA A 92 -4.15 -14.76 -6.11
CA ALA A 92 -5.60 -14.80 -5.96
C ALA A 92 -6.19 -13.39 -5.80
N VAL A 93 -5.56 -12.53 -5.00
CA VAL A 93 -5.98 -11.13 -4.85
C VAL A 93 -5.74 -10.35 -6.15
N ARG A 94 -4.63 -10.61 -6.87
CA ARG A 94 -4.39 -10.02 -8.20
C ARG A 94 -5.49 -10.39 -9.19
N GLU A 95 -5.92 -11.64 -9.22
CA GLU A 95 -7.04 -12.08 -10.05
C GLU A 95 -8.32 -11.32 -9.70
N ALA A 96 -8.66 -11.25 -8.40
CA ALA A 96 -9.83 -10.55 -7.91
C ALA A 96 -9.79 -9.04 -8.22
N ALA A 97 -8.62 -8.40 -8.11
CA ALA A 97 -8.39 -6.99 -8.42
C ALA A 97 -8.52 -6.69 -9.93
N GLY A 98 -8.35 -7.68 -10.82
CA GLY A 98 -8.47 -7.51 -12.27
C GLY A 98 -7.45 -6.48 -12.81
N LYS A 99 -7.92 -5.34 -13.34
CA LYS A 99 -7.07 -4.27 -13.87
C LYS A 99 -6.71 -3.18 -12.84
N ASP A 100 -7.35 -3.21 -11.68
CA ASP A 100 -7.16 -2.16 -10.67
C ASP A 100 -5.80 -2.30 -9.99
N ILE A 101 -5.26 -1.21 -9.45
CA ILE A 101 -3.90 -1.18 -8.90
C ILE A 101 -3.84 -2.01 -7.61
N LEU A 102 -3.02 -3.06 -7.62
CA LEU A 102 -2.75 -3.88 -6.43
C LEU A 102 -1.40 -3.51 -5.82
N LYS A 103 -1.40 -3.20 -4.53
CA LYS A 103 -0.20 -2.98 -3.74
C LYS A 103 -0.13 -3.99 -2.60
N VAL A 104 1.03 -4.56 -2.37
CA VAL A 104 1.24 -5.55 -1.30
C VAL A 104 2.08 -4.93 -0.19
N ILE A 105 1.50 -4.86 1.01
CA ILE A 105 2.16 -4.37 2.22
C ILE A 105 2.97 -5.51 2.82
N ILE A 106 4.28 -5.36 2.85
CA ILE A 106 5.21 -6.38 3.38
C ILE A 106 5.59 -6.14 4.85
N GLU A 107 5.14 -5.04 5.46
CA GLU A 107 5.49 -4.62 6.82
C GLU A 107 7.01 -4.67 7.08
N ALA A 108 7.78 -4.07 6.18
CA ALA A 108 9.25 -4.09 6.15
C ALA A 108 9.93 -3.81 7.50
N PRO A 109 9.39 -2.91 8.39
CA PRO A 109 9.98 -2.71 9.70
C PRO A 109 10.01 -3.94 10.61
N GLN A 110 9.28 -5.01 10.27
CA GLN A 110 9.25 -6.26 11.00
C GLN A 110 10.09 -7.37 10.33
N LEU A 111 10.73 -7.09 9.21
CA LEU A 111 11.44 -8.06 8.38
C LEU A 111 12.95 -7.84 8.41
N THR A 112 13.70 -8.91 8.28
CA THR A 112 15.13 -8.85 7.95
C THR A 112 15.33 -8.44 6.49
N GLY A 113 16.55 -8.03 6.13
CA GLY A 113 16.87 -7.69 4.74
C GLY A 113 16.63 -8.83 3.75
N GLU A 114 16.91 -10.07 4.15
CA GLU A 114 16.66 -11.28 3.35
C GLU A 114 15.15 -11.50 3.15
N GLU A 115 14.35 -11.37 4.22
CA GLU A 115 12.90 -11.47 4.15
C GLU A 115 12.28 -10.38 3.26
N ILE A 116 12.81 -9.13 3.30
CA ILE A 116 12.39 -8.05 2.41
C ILE A 116 12.66 -8.43 0.95
N HIS A 117 13.84 -8.90 0.62
CA HIS A 117 14.20 -9.32 -0.74
C HIS A 117 13.28 -10.44 -1.23
N ARG A 118 13.01 -11.44 -0.39
CA ARG A 118 12.10 -12.54 -0.70
C ARG A 118 10.67 -12.06 -0.92
N ALA A 119 10.16 -11.22 -0.02
CA ALA A 119 8.81 -10.63 -0.13
C ALA A 119 8.63 -9.83 -1.43
N VAL A 120 9.60 -8.97 -1.79
CA VAL A 120 9.58 -8.20 -3.03
C VAL A 120 9.53 -9.12 -4.26
N ASN A 121 10.35 -10.19 -4.28
CA ASN A 121 10.35 -11.14 -5.39
C ASN A 121 9.01 -11.89 -5.53
N LEU A 122 8.37 -12.27 -4.43
CA LEU A 122 7.04 -12.90 -4.44
C LEU A 122 5.98 -11.93 -4.97
N CYS A 123 6.02 -10.65 -4.59
CA CYS A 123 5.14 -9.62 -5.14
C CYS A 123 5.28 -9.48 -6.66
N ILE A 124 6.51 -9.50 -7.16
CA ILE A 124 6.80 -9.44 -8.61
C ILE A 124 6.24 -10.66 -9.33
N GLN A 125 6.49 -11.87 -8.80
CA GLN A 125 6.03 -13.13 -9.40
C GLN A 125 4.49 -13.21 -9.44
N ALA A 126 3.83 -12.69 -8.41
CA ALA A 126 2.37 -12.67 -8.32
C ALA A 126 1.71 -11.54 -9.16
N GLY A 127 2.49 -10.67 -9.80
CA GLY A 127 1.98 -9.60 -10.66
C GLY A 127 1.39 -8.42 -9.91
N ALA A 128 1.86 -8.11 -8.69
CA ALA A 128 1.49 -6.89 -8.00
C ALA A 128 2.08 -5.65 -8.70
N ASP A 129 1.35 -4.52 -8.68
CA ASP A 129 1.81 -3.26 -9.27
C ASP A 129 2.81 -2.54 -8.36
N TYR A 130 2.61 -2.64 -7.05
CA TYR A 130 3.48 -2.04 -6.05
C TYR A 130 3.79 -3.01 -4.91
N VAL A 131 4.99 -2.90 -4.37
CA VAL A 131 5.31 -3.34 -3.02
C VAL A 131 5.29 -2.14 -2.08
N LYS A 132 4.62 -2.26 -0.91
CA LYS A 132 4.46 -1.18 0.05
C LYS A 132 5.17 -1.52 1.36
N THR A 133 5.87 -0.55 1.95
CA THR A 133 6.68 -0.77 3.14
C THR A 133 5.89 -1.25 4.34
N SER A 134 4.82 -0.55 4.72
CA SER A 134 4.12 -0.85 5.97
C SER A 134 2.66 -0.39 5.99
N THR A 135 1.91 -0.91 6.96
CA THR A 135 0.53 -0.52 7.25
C THR A 135 0.44 0.90 7.82
N GLY A 136 1.46 1.34 8.57
CA GLY A 136 1.40 2.53 9.40
C GLY A 136 0.58 2.35 10.69
N TRP A 137 0.08 1.14 10.96
CA TRP A 137 -0.70 0.82 12.17
C TRP A 137 0.14 0.74 13.43
N TYR A 138 1.43 0.47 13.29
CA TYR A 138 2.39 0.34 14.38
C TYR A 138 3.29 1.58 14.46
N PRO A 139 2.95 2.63 15.26
CA PRO A 139 3.69 3.90 15.28
C PRO A 139 5.14 3.78 15.74
N SER A 140 5.44 2.75 16.54
CA SER A 140 6.80 2.43 17.00
C SER A 140 7.72 1.84 15.96
N HIS A 141 7.18 1.45 14.80
CA HIS A 141 7.91 0.81 13.70
C HIS A 141 7.73 1.60 12.39
N PRO A 142 8.28 2.82 12.29
CA PRO A 142 8.16 3.63 11.08
C PRO A 142 8.99 3.05 9.94
N SER A 143 8.58 3.35 8.72
CA SER A 143 9.40 3.12 7.55
C SER A 143 10.60 4.04 7.55
N VAL A 144 11.78 3.50 7.24
CA VAL A 144 13.04 4.25 7.16
C VAL A 144 13.68 4.09 5.77
N LEU A 145 14.63 4.98 5.45
CA LEU A 145 15.28 5.00 4.15
C LEU A 145 15.92 3.66 3.76
N SER A 146 16.52 2.95 4.71
CA SER A 146 17.14 1.65 4.45
C SER A 146 16.14 0.58 3.97
N HIS A 147 14.87 0.63 4.41
CA HIS A 147 13.84 -0.26 3.87
C HIS A 147 13.60 0.00 2.38
N ILE A 148 13.55 1.27 1.95
CA ILE A 148 13.41 1.62 0.53
C ILE A 148 14.61 1.15 -0.27
N GLN A 149 15.83 1.31 0.23
CA GLN A 149 17.04 0.84 -0.43
C GLN A 149 17.00 -0.67 -0.65
N LEU A 150 16.71 -1.46 0.39
CA LEU A 150 16.57 -2.92 0.29
C LEU A 150 15.48 -3.34 -0.70
N MET A 151 14.32 -2.67 -0.66
CA MET A 151 13.24 -2.93 -1.60
C MET A 151 13.62 -2.58 -3.04
N SER A 152 14.30 -1.45 -3.26
CA SER A 152 14.78 -1.01 -4.57
C SER A 152 15.84 -1.96 -5.15
N ASP A 153 16.77 -2.42 -4.30
CA ASP A 153 17.78 -3.42 -4.69
C ASP A 153 17.16 -4.77 -5.11
N ALA A 154 16.08 -5.17 -4.44
CA ALA A 154 15.33 -6.38 -4.82
C ALA A 154 14.45 -6.17 -6.05
N ALA A 155 13.78 -5.01 -6.14
CA ALA A 155 12.85 -4.67 -7.22
C ALA A 155 13.56 -4.54 -8.58
N LYS A 156 14.70 -3.87 -8.63
CA LYS A 156 15.45 -3.61 -9.88
C LYS A 156 14.57 -3.03 -10.99
N GLY A 157 13.63 -2.15 -10.63
CA GLY A 157 12.69 -1.52 -11.56
C GLY A 157 11.56 -2.43 -12.07
N ARG A 158 11.42 -3.67 -11.56
CA ARG A 158 10.39 -4.62 -12.01
C ARG A 158 9.03 -4.43 -11.33
N ILE A 159 8.99 -3.71 -10.23
CA ILE A 159 7.80 -3.37 -9.46
C ILE A 159 7.99 -1.99 -8.84
N LYS A 160 6.91 -1.20 -8.72
CA LYS A 160 6.96 0.11 -8.08
C LYS A 160 6.99 -0.02 -6.55
N ILE A 161 7.49 1.02 -5.88
CA ILE A 161 7.64 1.04 -4.42
C ILE A 161 6.77 2.15 -3.83
N LYS A 162 5.94 1.79 -2.82
CA LYS A 162 5.19 2.75 -2.00
C LYS A 162 5.74 2.77 -0.58
N ALA A 163 6.12 3.95 -0.10
CA ALA A 163 6.48 4.16 1.31
C ALA A 163 5.24 4.58 2.11
N ALA A 164 5.06 4.04 3.31
CA ALA A 164 4.02 4.44 4.25
C ALA A 164 4.47 4.20 5.69
N GLY A 165 3.91 4.98 6.63
CA GLY A 165 4.23 4.88 8.06
C GLY A 165 5.37 5.78 8.50
N GLY A 166 5.07 6.83 9.26
CA GLY A 166 6.05 7.72 9.87
C GLY A 166 6.64 8.81 8.97
N ILE A 167 6.17 8.98 7.74
CA ILE A 167 6.67 9.99 6.79
C ILE A 167 6.07 11.35 7.14
N ARG A 168 6.92 12.35 7.49
CA ARG A 168 6.47 13.63 8.02
C ARG A 168 7.20 14.85 7.48
N THR A 169 8.28 14.69 6.70
CA THR A 169 9.11 15.79 6.20
C THR A 169 9.39 15.64 4.71
N LEU A 170 9.55 16.78 4.02
CA LEU A 170 9.95 16.81 2.61
C LEU A 170 11.35 16.22 2.40
N GLU A 171 12.25 16.40 3.37
CA GLU A 171 13.59 15.81 3.32
C GLU A 171 13.51 14.28 3.24
N THR A 172 12.70 13.65 4.11
CA THR A 172 12.46 12.19 4.09
C THR A 172 11.88 11.75 2.75
N ILE A 173 10.87 12.47 2.24
CA ILE A 173 10.25 12.16 0.94
C ILE A 173 11.30 12.19 -0.18
N ARG A 174 12.06 13.27 -0.28
CA ARG A 174 13.11 13.43 -1.32
C ARG A 174 14.21 12.37 -1.22
N ALA A 175 14.62 12.01 0.01
CA ALA A 175 15.59 10.96 0.22
C ALA A 175 15.07 9.58 -0.24
N MET A 176 13.81 9.25 0.10
CA MET A 176 13.18 8.01 -0.31
C MET A 176 12.90 7.96 -1.82
N GLU A 177 12.48 9.08 -2.42
CA GLU A 177 12.28 9.20 -3.87
C GLU A 177 13.61 8.95 -4.62
N LYS A 178 14.70 9.57 -4.17
CA LYS A 178 16.04 9.34 -4.72
C LYS A 178 16.50 7.89 -4.58
N ALA A 179 16.03 7.19 -3.56
CA ALA A 179 16.31 5.76 -3.35
C ALA A 179 15.40 4.82 -4.16
N GLY A 180 14.46 5.36 -4.96
CA GLY A 180 13.60 4.60 -5.86
C GLY A 180 12.16 4.41 -5.36
N CYS A 181 11.68 5.23 -4.42
CA CYS A 181 10.28 5.21 -4.01
C CYS A 181 9.41 5.99 -5.01
N ASP A 182 8.33 5.37 -5.48
CA ASP A 182 7.43 5.95 -6.50
C ASP A 182 6.19 6.62 -5.91
N ARG A 183 5.78 6.25 -4.69
CA ARG A 183 4.55 6.74 -4.05
C ARG A 183 4.68 6.81 -2.53
N PHE A 184 3.95 7.76 -1.93
CA PHE A 184 3.94 7.96 -0.48
C PHE A 184 2.53 7.84 0.08
N GLY A 185 2.38 7.08 1.17
CA GLY A 185 1.18 7.01 2.00
C GLY A 185 1.40 7.81 3.28
N ILE A 186 0.66 8.90 3.43
CA ILE A 186 0.88 9.91 4.49
C ILE A 186 -0.45 10.17 5.19
N SER A 187 -0.44 10.41 6.51
CA SER A 187 -1.64 10.83 7.23
C SER A 187 -2.11 12.21 6.76
N ILE A 188 -3.42 12.48 6.85
CA ILE A 188 -4.01 13.75 6.42
C ILE A 188 -3.28 14.93 7.07
N SER A 189 -3.05 14.88 8.39
CA SER A 189 -2.38 15.95 9.13
C SER A 189 -0.95 16.21 8.64
N SER A 190 -0.20 15.16 8.32
CA SER A 190 1.15 15.30 7.75
C SER A 190 1.10 15.81 6.32
N ALA A 191 0.15 15.31 5.52
CA ALA A 191 0.01 15.71 4.12
C ALA A 191 -0.34 17.19 3.98
N LEU A 192 -1.31 17.70 4.74
CA LEU A 192 -1.68 19.12 4.73
C LEU A 192 -0.52 20.02 5.16
N LYS A 193 0.26 19.63 6.18
CA LYS A 193 1.45 20.35 6.58
C LYS A 193 2.48 20.40 5.45
N LEU A 194 2.79 19.24 4.85
CA LEU A 194 3.75 19.15 3.74
C LEU A 194 3.30 19.94 2.51
N PHE A 195 2.00 19.96 2.24
CA PHE A 195 1.43 20.76 1.15
C PHE A 195 1.60 22.26 1.38
N HIS A 196 1.33 22.73 2.62
CA HIS A 196 1.56 24.12 3.01
C HIS A 196 3.05 24.53 2.92
N ASP A 197 3.97 23.60 3.21
CA ASP A 197 5.41 23.86 3.15
C ASP A 197 5.94 23.89 1.69
N LEU A 198 5.14 23.47 0.70
CA LEU A 198 5.50 23.45 -0.73
C LEU A 198 5.00 24.68 -1.49
N TYR A 199 3.94 25.32 -1.00
CA TYR A 199 3.27 26.47 -1.63
C TYR A 199 3.12 27.65 -0.66
#